data_24d29a2a8e0f5993856ed024fa7c3e4a
#
_entry.id   24d29a2a8e0f5993856ed024fa7c3e4a
#
_cell.length_a   1.000
_cell.length_b   1.000
_cell.length_c   1.000
_cell.angle_alpha   90.00
_cell.angle_beta   90.00
_cell.angle_gamma   90.00
#
_symmetry.space_group_name_H-M   'P 1'
#
loop_
_entity.id
_entity.type
_entity.pdbx_description
1 polymer ?
#
loop_
_entity_poly.entity_id
_entity_poly.type
_entity_poly.pdbx_seq_one_letter_code
_entity_poly.pdbx_strand_id
1 'polypeptide(L)'
;HLEHRRQRQMCIRDSISQISSGKAVEIIKDRKDKVRFSCGVSINNLSLNENDIGDFRTFLKLSPPLRTEDDRLSLVQGLNDGTIDVIVSDHKPEDEEQKRLTFAQAATGATGIETLLSLSLELYHNGSVKLEKIIAALTSNPSKILKINKGNLSVGNDADFCIVDINKPWIVKQENLVSKSKNTSIENKRLQGKVINTYVKGQELYNI
;
A
#
# COMPACT_ATOMS: atom_id res chain seq x y z
N HIS A 1 14.91 -35.74 -6.97
CA HIS A 1 14.86 -34.29 -7.27
C HIS A 1 13.47 -33.68 -7.10
N LEU A 2 12.38 -34.41 -7.30
CA LEU A 2 10.99 -33.95 -7.13
C LEU A 2 10.57 -33.91 -5.66
N GLU A 3 11.04 -34.81 -4.81
CA GLU A 3 10.72 -34.84 -3.38
C GLU A 3 11.36 -33.66 -2.61
N HIS A 4 12.59 -33.28 -2.95
CA HIS A 4 13.24 -32.12 -2.33
C HIS A 4 12.57 -30.80 -2.71
N ARG A 5 11.94 -30.68 -3.87
CA ARG A 5 11.13 -29.51 -4.22
C ARG A 5 9.83 -29.45 -3.42
N ARG A 6 9.16 -30.59 -3.19
CA ARG A 6 7.96 -30.66 -2.36
C ARG A 6 8.24 -30.33 -0.88
N GLN A 7 9.34 -30.83 -0.33
CA GLN A 7 9.73 -30.50 1.05
C GLN A 7 10.08 -29.00 1.24
N ARG A 8 10.74 -28.37 0.27
CA ARG A 8 11.00 -26.92 0.31
C ARG A 8 9.70 -26.11 0.24
N GLN A 9 8.72 -26.52 -0.54
CA GLN A 9 7.41 -25.85 -0.64
C GLN A 9 6.58 -25.99 0.66
N MET A 10 6.72 -27.06 1.42
CA MET A 10 5.98 -27.22 2.68
C MET A 10 6.46 -26.33 3.82
N CYS A 11 7.67 -25.78 3.75
CA CYS A 11 8.26 -24.93 4.80
C CYS A 11 8.25 -23.42 4.47
N ILE A 12 7.88 -23.04 3.24
CA ILE A 12 7.86 -21.65 2.79
C ILE A 12 6.46 -21.10 2.98
N ARG A 13 6.37 -20.00 3.72
CA ARG A 13 5.17 -19.18 3.79
C ARG A 13 5.20 -18.21 2.63
N ASP A 14 4.44 -18.50 1.58
CA ASP A 14 4.39 -17.67 0.39
C ASP A 14 3.65 -16.36 0.66
N SER A 15 4.03 -15.30 -0.05
CA SER A 15 3.34 -14.02 -0.04
C SER A 15 3.07 -13.56 -1.47
N ILE A 16 1.82 -13.32 -1.80
CA ILE A 16 1.41 -12.67 -3.05
C ILE A 16 1.58 -11.17 -2.81
N SER A 17 2.60 -10.58 -3.42
CA SER A 17 3.00 -9.22 -3.10
C SER A 17 1.93 -8.17 -3.42
N GLN A 18 1.26 -8.31 -4.58
CA GLN A 18 0.23 -7.37 -5.01
C GLN A 18 -0.81 -8.03 -5.90
N ILE A 19 -2.08 -7.75 -5.61
CA ILE A 19 -3.20 -8.09 -6.49
C ILE A 19 -3.93 -6.82 -6.91
N SER A 20 -4.65 -6.87 -8.04
CA SER A 20 -5.35 -5.71 -8.59
C SER A 20 -6.76 -6.01 -9.10
N SER A 21 -7.27 -7.24 -8.99
CA SER A 21 -8.58 -7.60 -9.55
C SER A 21 -9.47 -8.31 -8.54
N GLY A 22 -10.78 -8.10 -8.66
CA GLY A 22 -11.80 -8.79 -7.86
C GLY A 22 -11.74 -10.30 -8.03
N LYS A 23 -11.46 -10.78 -9.24
CA LYS A 23 -11.28 -12.21 -9.50
C LYS A 23 -10.13 -12.82 -8.70
N ALA A 24 -9.04 -12.10 -8.54
CA ALA A 24 -7.93 -12.54 -7.69
C ALA A 24 -8.38 -12.61 -6.21
N VAL A 25 -9.15 -11.64 -5.73
CA VAL A 25 -9.72 -11.66 -4.35
C VAL A 25 -10.56 -12.91 -4.13
N GLU A 26 -11.48 -13.24 -5.05
CA GLU A 26 -12.31 -14.45 -4.97
C GLU A 26 -11.48 -15.74 -4.86
N ILE A 27 -10.48 -15.90 -5.75
CA ILE A 27 -9.61 -17.08 -5.78
C ILE A 27 -8.81 -17.20 -4.47
N ILE A 28 -8.28 -16.08 -3.97
CA ILE A 28 -7.50 -16.03 -2.73
C ILE A 28 -8.39 -16.39 -1.55
N LYS A 29 -9.58 -15.82 -1.46
CA LYS A 29 -10.55 -16.10 -0.39
C LYS A 29 -10.89 -17.59 -0.32
N ASP A 30 -11.15 -18.21 -1.46
CA ASP A 30 -11.47 -19.66 -1.54
C ASP A 30 -10.28 -20.56 -1.14
N ARG A 31 -9.06 -20.07 -1.24
CA ARG A 31 -7.85 -20.83 -0.95
C ARG A 31 -7.23 -20.54 0.41
N LYS A 32 -7.56 -19.42 1.04
CA LYS A 32 -6.88 -18.93 2.25
C LYS A 32 -6.98 -19.90 3.43
N ASP A 33 -8.08 -20.65 3.53
CA ASP A 33 -8.28 -21.66 4.57
C ASP A 33 -7.53 -22.99 4.28
N LYS A 34 -7.15 -23.22 3.03
CA LYS A 34 -6.53 -24.47 2.56
C LYS A 34 -5.00 -24.37 2.48
N VAL A 35 -4.48 -23.17 2.29
CA VAL A 35 -3.04 -22.92 2.08
C VAL A 35 -2.60 -21.70 2.88
N ARG A 36 -1.47 -21.81 3.58
CA ARG A 36 -0.89 -20.70 4.35
C ARG A 36 -0.09 -19.77 3.47
N PHE A 37 -0.68 -18.66 3.08
CA PHE A 37 0.00 -17.57 2.39
C PHE A 37 -0.56 -16.23 2.86
N SER A 38 0.15 -15.15 2.55
CA SER A 38 -0.31 -13.78 2.75
C SER A 38 -0.52 -13.09 1.41
N CYS A 39 -1.34 -12.04 1.42
CA CYS A 39 -1.67 -11.27 0.23
C CYS A 39 -1.57 -9.78 0.50
N GLY A 40 -0.97 -9.04 -0.44
CA GLY A 40 -0.87 -7.59 -0.41
C GLY A 40 -1.61 -6.91 -1.56
N VAL A 41 -1.86 -5.63 -1.39
CA VAL A 41 -2.47 -4.75 -2.39
C VAL A 41 -1.77 -3.40 -2.39
N SER A 42 -1.58 -2.80 -3.57
CA SER A 42 -1.10 -1.43 -3.69
C SER A 42 -2.15 -0.44 -3.23
N ILE A 43 -1.73 0.59 -2.48
CA ILE A 43 -2.64 1.69 -2.11
C ILE A 43 -3.25 2.37 -3.34
N ASN A 44 -2.54 2.41 -4.45
CA ASN A 44 -3.06 2.95 -5.70
C ASN A 44 -4.29 2.17 -6.19
N ASN A 45 -4.26 0.83 -6.13
CA ASN A 45 -5.38 -0.01 -6.55
C ASN A 45 -6.59 0.02 -5.58
N LEU A 46 -6.39 0.48 -4.34
CA LEU A 46 -7.49 0.72 -3.38
C LEU A 46 -8.15 2.09 -3.56
N SER A 47 -7.38 3.08 -4.04
CA SER A 47 -7.77 4.49 -4.07
C SER A 47 -8.14 5.02 -5.45
N LEU A 48 -7.70 4.34 -6.52
CA LEU A 48 -7.83 4.75 -7.91
C LEU A 48 -8.37 3.61 -8.77
N ASN A 49 -9.02 3.96 -9.87
CA ASN A 49 -9.49 3.04 -10.90
C ASN A 49 -9.03 3.45 -12.31
N GLU A 50 -9.39 2.72 -13.33
CA GLU A 50 -8.97 2.97 -14.72
C GLU A 50 -9.44 4.33 -15.27
N ASN A 51 -10.56 4.89 -14.77
CA ASN A 51 -11.06 6.18 -15.21
C ASN A 51 -10.15 7.34 -14.77
N ASP A 52 -9.41 7.17 -13.66
CA ASP A 52 -8.46 8.17 -13.16
C ASP A 52 -7.29 8.39 -14.13
N ILE A 53 -7.01 7.43 -15.03
CA ILE A 53 -5.96 7.53 -16.04
C ILE A 53 -6.25 8.72 -16.98
N GLY A 54 -7.54 9.00 -17.26
CA GLY A 54 -7.97 10.10 -18.12
C GLY A 54 -7.29 10.06 -19.48
N ASP A 55 -6.72 11.16 -19.92
CA ASP A 55 -6.02 11.29 -21.22
C ASP A 55 -4.64 10.60 -21.22
N PHE A 56 -4.58 9.34 -20.78
CA PHE A 56 -3.36 8.53 -20.72
C PHE A 56 -2.22 9.18 -19.93
N ARG A 57 -2.53 9.73 -18.75
CA ARG A 57 -1.54 10.31 -17.84
C ARG A 57 -0.50 9.26 -17.42
N THR A 58 0.73 9.46 -17.83
CA THR A 58 1.83 8.49 -17.63
C THR A 58 2.15 8.23 -16.15
N PHE A 59 1.87 9.17 -15.24
CA PHE A 59 2.01 8.99 -13.78
C PHE A 59 1.06 7.92 -13.22
N LEU A 60 0.00 7.58 -13.96
CA LEU A 60 -0.96 6.52 -13.64
C LEU A 60 -0.69 5.20 -14.39
N LYS A 61 0.42 5.13 -15.12
CA LYS A 61 0.92 3.86 -15.67
C LYS A 61 1.59 3.06 -14.54
N LEU A 62 0.84 2.16 -13.93
CA LEU A 62 1.24 1.37 -12.76
C LEU A 62 1.37 -0.13 -13.11
N SER A 63 2.03 -0.88 -12.25
CA SER A 63 2.14 -2.35 -12.32
C SER A 63 2.07 -2.94 -10.91
N PRO A 64 0.96 -3.61 -10.57
CA PRO A 64 -0.21 -3.96 -11.39
C PRO A 64 -0.98 -2.74 -11.89
N PRO A 65 -1.68 -2.84 -13.04
CA PRO A 65 -2.44 -1.72 -13.59
C PRO A 65 -3.67 -1.39 -12.75
N LEU A 66 -4.14 -0.15 -12.87
CA LEU A 66 -5.47 0.22 -12.39
C LEU A 66 -6.53 -0.52 -13.19
N ARG A 67 -7.61 -0.91 -12.52
CA ARG A 67 -8.70 -1.69 -13.10
C ARG A 67 -10.04 -1.00 -12.88
N THR A 68 -11.12 -1.71 -13.18
CA THR A 68 -12.49 -1.21 -13.02
C THR A 68 -12.80 -0.80 -11.58
N GLU A 69 -13.85 0.00 -11.42
CA GLU A 69 -14.35 0.38 -10.09
C GLU A 69 -14.82 -0.85 -9.31
N ASP A 70 -15.43 -1.85 -9.97
CA ASP A 70 -15.86 -3.10 -9.33
C ASP A 70 -14.66 -3.90 -8.79
N ASP A 71 -13.54 -3.92 -9.52
CA ASP A 71 -12.30 -4.51 -9.04
C ASP A 71 -11.79 -3.77 -7.80
N ARG A 72 -11.77 -2.43 -7.82
CA ARG A 72 -11.36 -1.61 -6.68
C ARG A 72 -12.22 -1.86 -5.45
N LEU A 73 -13.53 -1.89 -5.60
CA LEU A 73 -14.47 -2.19 -4.50
C LEU A 73 -14.27 -3.59 -3.95
N SER A 74 -14.00 -4.57 -4.82
CA SER A 74 -13.67 -5.95 -4.41
C SER A 74 -12.38 -6.01 -3.60
N LEU A 75 -11.35 -5.23 -3.95
CA LEU A 75 -10.10 -5.13 -3.19
C LEU A 75 -10.35 -4.51 -1.81
N VAL A 76 -11.14 -3.44 -1.73
CA VAL A 76 -11.53 -2.81 -0.45
C VAL A 76 -12.29 -3.79 0.44
N GLN A 77 -13.22 -4.56 -0.14
CA GLN A 77 -13.95 -5.60 0.59
C GLN A 77 -12.99 -6.72 1.07
N GLY A 78 -12.03 -7.13 0.23
CA GLY A 78 -11.01 -8.11 0.59
C GLY A 78 -10.11 -7.67 1.75
N LEU A 79 -9.84 -6.37 1.88
CA LEU A 79 -9.16 -5.80 3.04
C LEU A 79 -10.03 -5.86 4.30
N ASN A 80 -11.33 -5.58 4.17
CA ASN A 80 -12.29 -5.61 5.28
C ASN A 80 -12.49 -7.02 5.84
N ASP A 81 -12.63 -8.01 4.99
CA ASP A 81 -12.90 -9.39 5.42
C ASP A 81 -11.61 -10.17 5.77
N GLY A 82 -10.43 -9.56 5.56
CA GLY A 82 -9.15 -10.15 5.88
C GLY A 82 -8.60 -11.10 4.81
N THR A 83 -9.17 -11.12 3.61
CA THR A 83 -8.60 -11.80 2.44
C THR A 83 -7.27 -11.16 2.05
N ILE A 84 -7.17 -9.84 2.15
CA ILE A 84 -5.95 -9.06 1.95
C ILE A 84 -5.34 -8.73 3.32
N ASP A 85 -4.06 -9.02 3.49
CA ASP A 85 -3.35 -8.88 4.77
C ASP A 85 -2.62 -7.56 4.92
N VAL A 86 -2.06 -7.02 3.82
CA VAL A 86 -1.19 -5.83 3.86
C VAL A 86 -1.51 -4.83 2.75
N ILE A 87 -1.30 -3.55 3.06
CA ILE A 87 -1.30 -2.46 2.11
C ILE A 87 0.15 -2.06 1.86
N VAL A 88 0.54 -1.95 0.59
CA VAL A 88 1.88 -1.52 0.20
C VAL A 88 1.84 -0.17 -0.52
N SER A 89 2.91 0.62 -0.37
CA SER A 89 3.03 1.92 -1.02
C SER A 89 3.21 1.81 -2.53
N ASP A 90 3.72 0.68 -3.00
CA ASP A 90 4.14 0.48 -4.38
C ASP A 90 5.03 1.65 -4.89
N HIS A 91 5.93 2.10 -4.00
CA HIS A 91 6.82 3.21 -4.26
C HIS A 91 7.84 2.85 -5.32
N LYS A 92 7.64 3.35 -6.52
CA LYS A 92 8.49 3.12 -7.68
C LYS A 92 8.80 4.44 -8.37
N PRO A 93 9.78 5.20 -7.85
CA PRO A 93 10.21 6.44 -8.45
C PRO A 93 10.83 6.18 -9.82
N GLU A 94 10.48 7.01 -10.80
CA GLU A 94 10.99 6.96 -12.17
C GLU A 94 11.53 8.34 -12.56
N ASP A 95 12.45 8.38 -13.48
CA ASP A 95 12.98 9.63 -14.02
C ASP A 95 11.90 10.39 -14.79
N GLU A 96 11.99 11.72 -14.75
CA GLU A 96 11.06 12.60 -15.45
C GLU A 96 11.03 12.33 -16.95
N GLU A 97 12.19 12.10 -17.56
CA GLU A 97 12.32 11.77 -18.98
C GLU A 97 11.57 10.49 -19.34
N GLN A 98 11.63 9.47 -18.50
CA GLN A 98 10.91 8.21 -18.69
C GLN A 98 9.39 8.39 -18.57
N LYS A 99 8.93 9.42 -17.86
CA LYS A 99 7.50 9.74 -17.68
C LYS A 99 6.96 10.72 -18.73
N ARG A 100 7.82 11.42 -19.46
CA ARG A 100 7.43 12.31 -20.57
C ARG A 100 7.15 11.58 -21.89
N LEU A 101 7.50 10.30 -21.97
CA LEU A 101 7.21 9.48 -23.16
C LEU A 101 5.71 9.24 -23.32
N THR A 102 5.30 8.72 -24.49
CA THR A 102 3.91 8.31 -24.69
C THR A 102 3.51 7.25 -23.66
N PHE A 103 2.22 7.12 -23.35
CA PHE A 103 1.75 6.16 -22.33
C PHE A 103 2.26 4.74 -22.59
N ALA A 104 2.29 4.30 -23.87
CA ALA A 104 2.80 2.97 -24.23
C ALA A 104 4.30 2.79 -23.90
N GLN A 105 5.10 3.81 -24.10
CA GLN A 105 6.57 3.79 -23.95
C GLN A 105 7.03 4.18 -22.54
N ALA A 106 6.25 4.96 -21.79
CA ALA A 106 6.62 5.45 -20.47
C ALA A 106 6.89 4.30 -19.49
N ALA A 107 7.83 4.51 -18.59
CA ALA A 107 8.12 3.58 -17.51
C ALA A 107 6.91 3.41 -16.57
N THR A 108 6.73 2.22 -16.02
CA THR A 108 5.66 1.92 -15.05
C THR A 108 6.11 2.24 -13.64
N GLY A 109 5.28 2.94 -12.88
CA GLY A 109 5.54 3.23 -11.46
C GLY A 109 5.15 4.64 -11.07
N ALA A 110 4.94 4.83 -9.77
CA ALA A 110 4.70 6.12 -9.15
C ALA A 110 5.34 6.20 -7.77
N THR A 111 5.62 7.41 -7.31
CA THR A 111 6.00 7.63 -5.92
C THR A 111 4.78 7.46 -5.03
N GLY A 112 4.89 6.73 -3.91
CA GLY A 112 3.75 6.43 -3.04
C GLY A 112 4.06 6.38 -1.55
N ILE A 113 5.35 6.40 -1.15
CA ILE A 113 5.70 6.21 0.26
C ILE A 113 5.19 7.35 1.16
N GLU A 114 5.23 8.59 0.67
CA GLU A 114 4.81 9.77 1.43
C GLU A 114 3.29 9.93 1.50
N THR A 115 2.56 9.28 0.59
CA THR A 115 1.10 9.38 0.47
C THR A 115 0.37 8.16 0.99
N LEU A 116 1.10 7.07 1.30
CA LEU A 116 0.56 5.80 1.74
C LEU A 116 -0.43 5.94 2.90
N LEU A 117 -0.01 6.63 3.97
CA LEU A 117 -0.83 6.78 5.17
C LEU A 117 -2.10 7.58 4.87
N SER A 118 -1.97 8.74 4.24
CA SER A 118 -3.11 9.63 3.98
C SER A 118 -4.12 9.02 3.01
N LEU A 119 -3.65 8.32 1.96
CA LEU A 119 -4.54 7.58 1.06
C LEU A 119 -5.23 6.42 1.77
N SER A 120 -4.53 5.72 2.67
CA SER A 120 -5.15 4.66 3.47
C SER A 120 -6.20 5.23 4.42
N LEU A 121 -5.97 6.42 4.99
CA LEU A 121 -6.95 7.10 5.85
C LEU A 121 -8.18 7.60 5.08
N GLU A 122 -8.10 7.85 3.77
CA GLU A 122 -9.30 8.12 2.96
C GLU A 122 -10.33 6.98 3.05
N LEU A 123 -9.85 5.72 3.08
CA LEU A 123 -10.74 4.54 3.23
C LEU A 123 -11.46 4.52 4.58
N TYR A 124 -10.84 5.09 5.61
CA TYR A 124 -11.48 5.30 6.91
C TYR A 124 -12.45 6.48 6.88
N HIS A 125 -12.04 7.63 6.36
CA HIS A 125 -12.87 8.85 6.34
C HIS A 125 -14.15 8.68 5.52
N ASN A 126 -14.11 7.90 4.45
CA ASN A 126 -15.30 7.57 3.64
C ASN A 126 -16.11 6.38 4.19
N GLY A 127 -15.72 5.82 5.34
CA GLY A 127 -16.41 4.71 5.99
C GLY A 127 -16.23 3.35 5.34
N SER A 128 -15.34 3.23 4.34
CA SER A 128 -15.13 1.97 3.60
C SER A 128 -14.39 0.92 4.41
N VAL A 129 -13.42 1.34 5.26
CA VAL A 129 -12.58 0.43 6.06
C VAL A 129 -12.41 0.99 7.47
N LYS A 130 -12.46 0.12 8.49
CA LYS A 130 -12.21 0.51 9.89
C LYS A 130 -10.74 0.88 10.10
N LEU A 131 -10.49 1.88 10.96
CA LEU A 131 -9.14 2.37 11.24
C LEU A 131 -8.18 1.27 11.73
N GLU A 132 -8.66 0.38 12.60
CA GLU A 132 -7.85 -0.71 13.14
C GLU A 132 -7.37 -1.68 12.04
N LYS A 133 -8.20 -1.91 11.01
CA LYS A 133 -7.83 -2.74 9.86
C LYS A 133 -6.73 -2.10 9.03
N ILE A 134 -6.85 -0.80 8.79
CA ILE A 134 -5.84 -0.02 8.06
C ILE A 134 -4.51 -0.05 8.82
N ILE A 135 -4.53 0.29 10.12
CA ILE A 135 -3.31 0.30 10.93
C ILE A 135 -2.68 -1.10 10.99
N ALA A 136 -3.48 -2.15 11.18
CA ALA A 136 -2.96 -3.51 11.17
C ALA A 136 -2.31 -3.88 9.83
N ALA A 137 -2.93 -3.52 8.69
CA ALA A 137 -2.41 -3.80 7.36
C ALA A 137 -1.13 -3.01 7.01
N LEU A 138 -0.89 -1.87 7.68
CA LEU A 138 0.31 -1.04 7.51
C LEU A 138 1.43 -1.39 8.51
N THR A 139 1.14 -2.04 9.64
CA THR A 139 2.11 -2.21 10.74
C THR A 139 2.24 -3.65 11.22
N SER A 140 1.31 -4.15 12.02
CA SER A 140 1.42 -5.46 12.68
C SER A 140 1.38 -6.64 11.71
N ASN A 141 0.59 -6.56 10.65
CA ASN A 141 0.51 -7.65 9.67
C ASN A 141 1.81 -7.80 8.86
N PRO A 142 2.38 -6.75 8.25
CA PRO A 142 3.68 -6.87 7.57
C PRO A 142 4.78 -7.34 8.54
N SER A 143 4.80 -6.88 9.78
CA SER A 143 5.77 -7.33 10.80
C SER A 143 5.68 -8.83 11.08
N LYS A 144 4.45 -9.38 11.18
CA LYS A 144 4.22 -10.81 11.35
C LYS A 144 4.67 -11.62 10.13
N ILE A 145 4.42 -11.10 8.90
CA ILE A 145 4.83 -11.76 7.66
C ILE A 145 6.35 -11.83 7.57
N LEU A 146 7.02 -10.71 7.87
CA LEU A 146 8.49 -10.60 7.85
C LEU A 146 9.16 -11.25 9.06
N LYS A 147 8.39 -11.70 10.08
CA LYS A 147 8.89 -12.27 11.33
C LYS A 147 9.84 -11.33 12.07
N ILE A 148 9.56 -10.03 12.07
CA ILE A 148 10.31 -9.03 12.83
C ILE A 148 9.51 -8.63 14.07
N ASN A 149 10.22 -8.31 15.15
CA ASN A 149 9.59 -7.86 16.40
C ASN A 149 9.31 -6.35 16.36
N LYS A 150 8.36 -5.94 15.49
CA LYS A 150 7.93 -4.57 15.28
C LYS A 150 6.40 -4.50 15.14
N GLY A 151 5.84 -3.31 15.01
CA GLY A 151 4.41 -3.11 14.80
C GLY A 151 3.53 -3.34 16.04
N ASN A 152 4.13 -3.25 17.24
CA ASN A 152 3.43 -3.25 18.52
C ASN A 152 4.20 -2.42 19.56
N LEU A 153 3.51 -1.94 20.60
CA LEU A 153 4.05 -1.15 21.70
C LEU A 153 4.04 -1.94 23.04
N SER A 154 4.30 -3.23 22.98
CA SER A 154 4.35 -4.07 24.19
C SER A 154 5.56 -3.72 25.03
N VAL A 155 5.41 -3.86 26.36
CA VAL A 155 6.52 -3.65 27.30
C VAL A 155 7.69 -4.58 26.97
N GLY A 156 8.89 -4.01 26.90
CA GLY A 156 10.13 -4.72 26.55
C GLY A 156 10.50 -4.65 25.05
N ASN A 157 9.64 -4.10 24.21
CA ASN A 157 9.97 -3.82 22.80
C ASN A 157 10.59 -2.44 22.61
N ASP A 158 11.25 -2.23 21.46
CA ASP A 158 11.72 -0.91 21.08
C ASP A 158 10.54 0.07 20.97
N ALA A 159 10.73 1.30 21.45
CA ALA A 159 9.76 2.37 21.33
C ALA A 159 9.83 3.01 19.92
N ASP A 160 9.38 2.25 18.93
CA ASP A 160 9.29 2.66 17.52
C ASP A 160 7.82 2.97 17.20
N PHE A 161 7.45 4.24 17.13
CA PHE A 161 6.09 4.65 16.85
C PHE A 161 6.03 6.03 16.19
N CYS A 162 4.90 6.35 15.58
CA CYS A 162 4.60 7.69 15.10
C CYS A 162 3.29 8.19 15.71
N ILE A 163 3.21 9.51 15.88
CA ILE A 163 1.99 10.22 16.27
C ILE A 163 1.39 10.79 14.99
N VAL A 164 0.11 10.51 14.77
CA VAL A 164 -0.60 10.89 13.56
C VAL A 164 -1.80 11.78 13.91
N ASP A 165 -1.90 12.94 13.26
CA ASP A 165 -3.15 13.69 13.20
C ASP A 165 -3.92 13.19 11.97
N ILE A 166 -4.95 12.38 12.21
CA ILE A 166 -5.76 11.77 11.16
C ILE A 166 -6.60 12.78 10.38
N ASN A 167 -6.86 13.95 10.93
CA ASN A 167 -7.72 14.98 10.33
C ASN A 167 -6.94 16.14 9.69
N LYS A 168 -5.62 16.22 9.86
CA LYS A 168 -4.80 17.32 9.34
C LYS A 168 -4.86 17.37 7.82
N PRO A 169 -5.45 18.40 7.19
CA PRO A 169 -5.57 18.49 5.74
C PRO A 169 -4.25 18.92 5.10
N TRP A 170 -3.99 18.42 3.91
CA TRP A 170 -2.87 18.86 3.08
C TRP A 170 -3.11 18.59 1.60
N ILE A 171 -2.30 19.18 0.72
CA ILE A 171 -2.38 19.00 -0.72
C ILE A 171 -1.09 18.36 -1.18
N VAL A 172 -1.20 17.32 -2.01
CA VAL A 172 -0.04 16.65 -2.61
C VAL A 172 0.52 17.51 -3.74
N LYS A 173 1.59 18.24 -3.44
CA LYS A 173 2.30 19.06 -4.41
C LYS A 173 3.68 18.47 -4.67
N GLN A 174 4.12 18.44 -5.92
CA GLN A 174 5.43 17.90 -6.31
C GLN A 174 6.58 18.55 -5.54
N GLU A 175 6.52 19.87 -5.36
CA GLU A 175 7.51 20.66 -4.63
C GLU A 175 7.67 20.25 -3.17
N ASN A 176 6.61 19.72 -2.54
CA ASN A 176 6.60 19.34 -1.14
C ASN A 176 7.00 17.87 -0.89
N LEU A 177 7.17 17.07 -1.95
CA LEU A 177 7.62 15.70 -1.81
C LEU A 177 9.12 15.65 -1.54
N VAL A 178 9.54 14.82 -0.60
CA VAL A 178 10.95 14.58 -0.26
C VAL A 178 11.63 13.71 -1.31
N SER A 179 10.87 12.81 -1.93
CA SER A 179 11.37 11.97 -3.03
C SER A 179 12.03 12.81 -4.12
N LYS A 180 13.18 12.38 -4.62
CA LYS A 180 13.86 13.03 -5.75
C LYS A 180 12.99 13.02 -7.01
N SER A 181 12.36 11.88 -7.29
CA SER A 181 11.38 11.76 -8.35
C SER A 181 10.02 12.29 -7.89
N LYS A 182 9.31 13.01 -8.76
CA LYS A 182 8.05 13.72 -8.46
C LYS A 182 6.84 13.07 -9.15
N ASN A 183 6.99 11.88 -9.72
CA ASN A 183 5.95 11.17 -10.49
C ASN A 183 4.87 10.54 -9.58
N THR A 184 4.17 11.35 -8.82
CA THR A 184 3.05 10.88 -7.98
C THR A 184 1.78 10.66 -8.81
N SER A 185 1.04 9.57 -8.50
CA SER A 185 -0.25 9.25 -9.15
C SER A 185 -1.38 10.23 -8.76
N ILE A 186 -1.21 10.97 -7.66
CA ILE A 186 -2.26 11.77 -7.00
C ILE A 186 -1.87 13.25 -6.82
N GLU A 187 -1.15 13.79 -7.78
CA GLU A 187 -0.77 15.20 -7.76
C GLU A 187 -2.00 16.12 -7.61
N ASN A 188 -1.85 17.18 -6.81
CA ASN A 188 -2.87 18.17 -6.46
C ASN A 188 -4.09 17.61 -5.71
N LYS A 189 -4.12 16.34 -5.36
CA LYS A 189 -5.18 15.77 -4.53
C LYS A 189 -5.10 16.34 -3.11
N ARG A 190 -6.28 16.69 -2.56
CA ARG A 190 -6.43 17.03 -1.15
C ARG A 190 -6.57 15.75 -0.35
N LEU A 191 -5.75 15.60 0.67
CA LEU A 191 -5.75 14.45 1.57
C LEU A 191 -5.90 14.90 3.01
N GLN A 192 -6.26 13.96 3.90
CA GLN A 192 -6.26 14.13 5.34
C GLN A 192 -5.35 13.10 5.99
N GLY A 193 -4.74 13.51 7.10
CA GLY A 193 -3.84 12.65 7.87
C GLY A 193 -2.38 12.94 7.58
N LYS A 194 -1.66 13.33 8.64
CA LYS A 194 -0.20 13.52 8.61
C LYS A 194 0.45 12.93 9.84
N VAL A 195 1.65 12.39 9.66
CA VAL A 195 2.53 12.10 10.78
C VAL A 195 3.01 13.43 11.37
N ILE A 196 2.86 13.59 12.69
CA ILE A 196 3.32 14.77 13.42
C ILE A 196 4.69 14.50 14.02
N ASN A 197 4.85 13.36 14.70
CA ASN A 197 6.11 12.97 15.32
C ASN A 197 6.45 11.51 14.94
N THR A 198 7.74 11.22 14.83
CA THR A 198 8.26 9.87 14.68
C THR A 198 9.35 9.60 15.71
N TYR A 199 9.21 8.49 16.41
CA TYR A 199 10.15 8.00 17.42
C TYR A 199 10.77 6.68 16.99
N VAL A 200 12.08 6.55 17.12
CA VAL A 200 12.83 5.31 16.90
C VAL A 200 13.69 5.03 18.12
N LYS A 201 13.47 3.88 18.73
CA LYS A 201 14.10 3.50 20.02
C LYS A 201 13.91 4.57 21.10
N GLY A 202 12.74 5.22 21.12
CA GLY A 202 12.42 6.29 22.05
C GLY A 202 13.03 7.67 21.75
N GLN A 203 13.81 7.79 20.69
CA GLN A 203 14.37 9.08 20.27
C GLN A 203 13.45 9.72 19.21
N GLU A 204 13.13 10.98 19.40
CA GLU A 204 12.38 11.76 18.40
C GLU A 204 13.29 12.07 17.20
N LEU A 205 12.90 11.57 16.02
CA LEU A 205 13.64 11.80 14.78
C LEU A 205 12.92 12.75 13.81
N TYR A 206 11.65 13.01 14.03
CA TYR A 206 10.84 13.86 13.17
C TYR A 206 9.74 14.55 13.98
N ASN A 207 9.56 15.86 13.74
CA ASN A 207 8.53 16.69 14.35
C ASN A 207 8.14 17.79 13.35
N ILE A 208 6.81 18.12 13.24
CA ILE A 208 6.28 19.21 12.40
C ILE A 208 5.74 20.33 13.29
#